data_5dddb2e162b82f59aa616f7b796b6d85
#
_entry.id   5dddb2e162b82f59aa616f7b796b6d85
#
_cell.length_a   1.000
_cell.length_b   1.000
_cell.length_c   1.000
_cell.angle_alpha   90.00
_cell.angle_beta   90.00
_cell.angle_gamma   90.00
#
_symmetry.space_group_name_H-M   'P 1'
#
loop_
_entity.id
_entity.type
_entity.pdbx_description
1 polymer ?
#
loop_
_entity_poly.entity_id
_entity_poly.type
_entity_poly.pdbx_seq_one_letter_code
_entity_poly.pdbx_strand_id
1 'polypeptide(L)'
;MISAVGWPMWALIILFICGLILIIKGGDFFVDAASWMAEVSGIPHFVIGATVVSLATTLPELIVSCLGAARGSNAIAIGNAVGSVTANTGLIMAISIICIPAAVKRSQYAVKSLLLLLVSVILYISSLGESFSLIGSIALLIIFVFSVYDSIKSGMQESAQTEKRGFTKKEIPINIVKFVLGAAGIVIGADFLVSSATEIAALSGVSEAVISATNVAVGTSLPELVTTVTAVIKKRSSLSVGNILGANLIDLAIILPICSIVSGGRLTACPQNLFLDIPVCILLLCIAVIPMLFRGKFTRPQGILLLVLYIAYTVFISFFNPFAVV
;
A
#
# COMPACT_ATOMS: atom_id res chain seq x y z
N MET A 1 -8.20 15.44 6.32
CA MET A 1 -7.40 15.28 7.55
C MET A 1 -7.95 16.20 8.62
N ILE A 2 -8.30 15.65 9.76
CA ILE A 2 -8.74 16.44 10.93
C ILE A 2 -7.50 17.04 11.60
N SER A 3 -7.54 18.36 11.90
CA SER A 3 -6.52 18.96 12.73
C SER A 3 -6.91 18.74 14.20
N ALA A 4 -6.19 17.85 14.88
CA ALA A 4 -6.38 17.59 16.31
C ALA A 4 -5.50 18.48 17.22
N VAL A 5 -4.77 19.43 16.62
CA VAL A 5 -3.84 20.32 17.32
C VAL A 5 -4.59 21.15 18.37
N GLY A 6 -4.08 21.14 19.59
CA GLY A 6 -4.66 21.88 20.70
C GLY A 6 -5.92 21.27 21.34
N TRP A 7 -6.30 20.06 20.95
CA TRP A 7 -7.42 19.36 21.57
C TRP A 7 -7.05 18.85 22.97
N PRO A 8 -7.98 18.85 23.94
CA PRO A 8 -7.72 18.31 25.26
C PRO A 8 -7.49 16.79 25.20
N MET A 9 -6.64 16.26 26.09
CA MET A 9 -6.24 14.84 26.10
C MET A 9 -7.42 13.86 26.06
N TRP A 10 -8.51 14.14 26.78
CA TRP A 10 -9.68 13.27 26.76
C TRP A 10 -10.35 13.19 25.38
N ALA A 11 -10.38 14.30 24.62
CA ALA A 11 -10.96 14.33 23.28
C ALA A 11 -10.06 13.58 22.29
N LEU A 12 -8.74 13.66 22.44
CA LEU A 12 -7.78 12.88 21.65
C LEU A 12 -7.93 11.37 21.90
N ILE A 13 -8.12 10.97 23.16
CA ILE A 13 -8.37 9.57 23.53
C ILE A 13 -9.69 9.07 22.90
N ILE A 14 -10.74 9.86 22.94
CA ILE A 14 -12.02 9.52 22.30
C ILE A 14 -11.84 9.39 20.80
N LEU A 15 -11.13 10.34 20.15
CA LEU A 15 -10.86 10.31 18.71
C LEU A 15 -10.07 9.06 18.33
N PHE A 16 -9.05 8.71 19.12
CA PHE A 16 -8.24 7.50 18.94
C PHE A 16 -9.10 6.23 19.01
N ILE A 17 -9.96 6.10 20.04
CA ILE A 17 -10.87 4.95 20.20
C ILE A 17 -11.87 4.87 19.06
N CYS A 18 -12.45 6.01 18.64
CA CYS A 18 -13.34 6.06 17.47
C CYS A 18 -12.61 5.61 16.20
N GLY A 19 -11.37 6.06 16.01
CA GLY A 19 -10.52 5.62 14.91
C GLY A 19 -10.31 4.10 14.90
N LEU A 20 -9.99 3.51 16.05
CA LEU A 20 -9.83 2.05 16.18
C LEU A 20 -11.13 1.29 15.82
N ILE A 21 -12.28 1.75 16.33
CA ILE A 21 -13.57 1.11 16.04
C ILE A 21 -13.89 1.20 14.54
N LEU A 22 -13.69 2.37 13.93
CA LEU A 22 -13.93 2.58 12.50
C LEU A 22 -13.05 1.69 11.63
N ILE A 23 -11.75 1.60 11.95
CA ILE A 23 -10.80 0.73 11.23
C ILE A 23 -11.20 -0.73 11.35
N ILE A 24 -11.47 -1.23 12.55
CA ILE A 24 -11.79 -2.65 12.77
C ILE A 24 -13.10 -3.01 12.05
N LYS A 25 -14.16 -2.24 12.25
CA LYS A 25 -15.46 -2.50 11.61
C LYS A 25 -15.44 -2.23 10.11
N GLY A 26 -14.73 -1.17 9.70
CA GLY A 26 -14.51 -0.87 8.28
C GLY A 26 -13.77 -2.00 7.57
N GLY A 27 -12.68 -2.50 8.17
CA GLY A 27 -11.94 -3.65 7.66
C GLY A 27 -12.77 -4.91 7.53
N ASP A 28 -13.60 -5.21 8.53
CA ASP A 28 -14.53 -6.34 8.50
C ASP A 28 -15.50 -6.25 7.31
N PHE A 29 -16.17 -5.10 7.15
CA PHE A 29 -17.14 -4.90 6.06
C PHE A 29 -16.47 -4.92 4.69
N PHE A 30 -15.31 -4.30 4.58
CA PHE A 30 -14.56 -4.20 3.34
C PHE A 30 -14.09 -5.56 2.83
N VAL A 31 -13.43 -6.35 3.70
CA VAL A 31 -12.93 -7.67 3.37
C VAL A 31 -14.06 -8.67 3.10
N ASP A 32 -15.17 -8.59 3.84
CA ASP A 32 -16.34 -9.43 3.60
C ASP A 32 -16.95 -9.15 2.22
N ALA A 33 -17.13 -7.87 1.87
CA ALA A 33 -17.66 -7.48 0.57
C ALA A 33 -16.72 -7.88 -0.58
N ALA A 34 -15.41 -7.67 -0.43
CA ALA A 34 -14.41 -8.09 -1.42
C ALA A 34 -14.39 -9.62 -1.59
N SER A 35 -14.50 -10.37 -0.50
CA SER A 35 -14.57 -11.83 -0.53
C SER A 35 -15.85 -12.30 -1.21
N TRP A 36 -16.99 -11.67 -0.91
CA TRP A 36 -18.26 -11.95 -1.58
C TRP A 36 -18.17 -11.68 -3.10
N MET A 37 -17.57 -10.57 -3.50
CA MET A 37 -17.36 -10.28 -4.93
C MET A 37 -16.55 -11.39 -5.61
N ALA A 38 -15.49 -11.89 -4.98
CA ALA A 38 -14.69 -12.99 -5.51
C ALA A 38 -15.53 -14.27 -5.65
N GLU A 39 -16.28 -14.65 -4.61
CA GLU A 39 -17.09 -15.87 -4.58
C GLU A 39 -18.22 -15.86 -5.62
N VAL A 40 -18.89 -14.73 -5.80
CA VAL A 40 -20.02 -14.59 -6.75
C VAL A 40 -19.56 -14.48 -8.19
N SER A 41 -18.48 -13.75 -8.44
CA SER A 41 -17.92 -13.62 -9.80
C SER A 41 -17.16 -14.88 -10.24
N GLY A 42 -16.69 -15.69 -9.29
CA GLY A 42 -15.76 -16.79 -9.52
C GLY A 42 -14.33 -16.30 -9.80
N ILE A 43 -14.09 -14.99 -9.68
CA ILE A 43 -12.76 -14.40 -9.85
C ILE A 43 -11.93 -14.72 -8.59
N PRO A 44 -10.67 -15.16 -8.74
CA PRO A 44 -9.83 -15.46 -7.61
C PRO A 44 -9.69 -14.28 -6.61
N HIS A 45 -9.68 -14.57 -5.32
CA HIS A 45 -9.48 -13.56 -4.27
C HIS A 45 -8.22 -12.72 -4.48
N PHE A 46 -7.15 -13.34 -5.02
CA PHE A 46 -5.91 -12.64 -5.37
C PHE A 46 -6.14 -11.53 -6.39
N VAL A 47 -6.93 -11.79 -7.43
CA VAL A 47 -7.21 -10.81 -8.51
C VAL A 47 -8.08 -9.67 -7.97
N ILE A 48 -9.12 -9.99 -7.19
CA ILE A 48 -9.95 -8.96 -6.52
C ILE A 48 -9.08 -8.10 -5.60
N GLY A 49 -8.18 -8.72 -4.82
CA GLY A 49 -7.22 -8.01 -3.99
C GLY A 49 -6.34 -7.06 -4.79
N ALA A 50 -5.74 -7.57 -5.87
CA ALA A 50 -4.78 -6.84 -6.69
C ALA A 50 -5.41 -5.82 -7.67
N THR A 51 -6.71 -5.60 -7.64
CA THR A 51 -7.42 -4.65 -8.49
C THR A 51 -8.36 -3.78 -7.66
N VAL A 52 -9.54 -4.29 -7.34
CA VAL A 52 -10.61 -3.50 -6.70
C VAL A 52 -10.22 -3.05 -5.29
N VAL A 53 -9.64 -3.97 -4.50
CA VAL A 53 -9.27 -3.68 -3.11
C VAL A 53 -8.09 -2.71 -3.08
N SER A 54 -7.02 -3.01 -3.82
CA SER A 54 -5.83 -2.15 -3.85
C SER A 54 -6.16 -0.75 -4.35
N LEU A 55 -6.98 -0.60 -5.39
CA LEU A 55 -7.37 0.72 -5.88
C LEU A 55 -8.09 1.55 -4.80
N ALA A 56 -8.98 0.91 -4.05
CA ALA A 56 -9.74 1.61 -3.01
C ALA A 56 -8.86 2.00 -1.81
N THR A 57 -7.89 1.18 -1.43
CA THR A 57 -7.01 1.48 -0.28
C THR A 57 -5.89 2.45 -0.62
N THR A 58 -5.42 2.50 -1.88
CA THR A 58 -4.34 3.38 -2.34
C THR A 58 -4.82 4.79 -2.77
N LEU A 59 -6.12 5.08 -2.69
CA LEU A 59 -6.64 6.42 -2.98
C LEU A 59 -6.04 7.53 -2.08
N PRO A 60 -5.85 7.33 -0.77
CA PRO A 60 -5.20 8.32 0.09
C PRO A 60 -3.79 8.67 -0.38
N GLU A 61 -2.98 7.68 -0.72
CA GLU A 61 -1.62 7.84 -1.25
C GLU A 61 -1.62 8.65 -2.54
N LEU A 62 -2.53 8.35 -3.45
CA LEU A 62 -2.69 9.09 -4.70
C LEU A 62 -2.99 10.57 -4.43
N ILE A 63 -3.92 10.85 -3.52
CA ILE A 63 -4.30 12.22 -3.18
C ILE A 63 -3.13 12.97 -2.54
N VAL A 64 -2.46 12.38 -1.55
CA VAL A 64 -1.33 13.01 -0.84
C VAL A 64 -0.17 13.28 -1.81
N SER A 65 0.20 12.30 -2.63
CA SER A 65 1.29 12.46 -3.61
C SER A 65 0.97 13.52 -4.67
N CYS A 66 -0.25 13.51 -5.22
CA CYS A 66 -0.68 14.52 -6.20
C CYS A 66 -0.73 15.94 -5.60
N LEU A 67 -1.19 16.10 -4.36
CA LEU A 67 -1.18 17.40 -3.68
C LEU A 67 0.26 17.86 -3.41
N GLY A 68 1.16 16.96 -3.02
CA GLY A 68 2.59 17.23 -2.88
C GLY A 68 3.19 17.74 -4.20
N ALA A 69 2.96 17.02 -5.30
CA ALA A 69 3.42 17.39 -6.64
C ALA A 69 2.85 18.74 -7.10
N ALA A 70 1.55 18.99 -6.90
CA ALA A 70 0.89 20.25 -7.25
C ALA A 70 1.45 21.45 -6.50
N ARG A 71 1.94 21.26 -5.28
CA ARG A 71 2.57 22.28 -4.43
C ARG A 71 4.08 22.42 -4.67
N GLY A 72 4.65 21.67 -5.60
CA GLY A 72 6.09 21.66 -5.88
C GLY A 72 6.92 20.85 -4.86
N SER A 73 6.28 20.15 -3.93
CA SER A 73 6.96 19.31 -2.92
C SER A 73 7.25 17.92 -3.49
N ASN A 74 8.19 17.84 -4.42
CA ASN A 74 8.55 16.60 -5.12
C ASN A 74 9.02 15.49 -4.17
N ALA A 75 9.73 15.85 -3.12
CA ALA A 75 10.19 14.90 -2.09
C ALA A 75 9.01 14.20 -1.40
N ILE A 76 7.91 14.94 -1.12
CA ILE A 76 6.67 14.37 -0.56
C ILE A 76 6.01 13.44 -1.58
N ALA A 77 5.92 13.85 -2.85
CA ALA A 77 5.25 13.06 -3.88
C ALA A 77 5.92 11.71 -4.13
N ILE A 78 7.26 11.71 -4.32
CA ILE A 78 8.04 10.49 -4.54
C ILE A 78 8.20 9.70 -3.24
N GLY A 79 8.53 10.40 -2.15
CA GLY A 79 8.75 9.77 -0.84
C GLY A 79 7.52 9.05 -0.32
N ASN A 80 6.31 9.61 -0.52
CA ASN A 80 5.06 8.95 -0.13
C ASN A 80 4.83 7.67 -0.97
N ALA A 81 4.93 7.72 -2.30
CA ALA A 81 4.71 6.55 -3.14
C ALA A 81 5.74 5.43 -2.87
N VAL A 82 7.05 5.76 -2.84
CA VAL A 82 8.13 4.81 -2.57
C VAL A 82 8.09 4.31 -1.13
N GLY A 83 7.79 5.20 -0.18
CA GLY A 83 7.63 4.88 1.24
C GLY A 83 6.49 3.92 1.49
N SER A 84 5.34 4.10 0.82
CA SER A 84 4.21 3.18 0.90
C SER A 84 4.57 1.79 0.39
N VAL A 85 5.26 1.66 -0.74
CA VAL A 85 5.74 0.35 -1.24
C VAL A 85 6.73 -0.29 -0.25
N THR A 86 7.61 0.51 0.34
CA THR A 86 8.58 0.07 1.35
C THR A 86 7.86 -0.45 2.60
N ALA A 87 6.86 0.28 3.11
CA ALA A 87 6.04 -0.11 4.25
C ALA A 87 5.15 -1.33 3.92
N ASN A 88 4.49 -1.33 2.78
CA ASN A 88 3.65 -2.44 2.33
C ASN A 88 4.45 -3.75 2.22
N THR A 89 5.68 -3.68 1.73
CA THR A 89 6.54 -4.87 1.57
C THR A 89 7.27 -5.22 2.85
N GLY A 90 7.91 -4.24 3.50
CA GLY A 90 8.79 -4.46 4.65
C GLY A 90 8.06 -4.65 5.98
N LEU A 91 6.87 -4.03 6.14
CA LEU A 91 6.08 -4.14 7.37
C LEU A 91 4.84 -5.02 7.14
N ILE A 92 3.94 -4.63 6.24
CA ILE A 92 2.61 -5.23 6.12
C ILE A 92 2.70 -6.66 5.58
N MET A 93 3.41 -6.86 4.47
CA MET A 93 3.64 -8.18 3.90
C MET A 93 4.47 -9.05 4.82
N ALA A 94 5.47 -8.50 5.49
CA ALA A 94 6.28 -9.20 6.47
C ALA A 94 5.43 -9.76 7.61
N ILE A 95 4.57 -8.95 8.24
CA ILE A 95 3.64 -9.40 9.29
C ILE A 95 2.73 -10.49 8.75
N SER A 96 2.13 -10.30 7.57
CA SER A 96 1.26 -11.29 6.95
C SER A 96 1.95 -12.65 6.78
N ILE A 97 3.19 -12.66 6.26
CA ILE A 97 3.99 -13.87 6.03
C ILE A 97 4.40 -14.54 7.35
N ILE A 98 4.76 -13.77 8.38
CA ILE A 98 5.14 -14.30 9.69
C ILE A 98 3.94 -14.99 10.35
N CYS A 99 2.78 -14.35 10.32
CA CYS A 99 1.55 -14.86 10.93
C CYS A 99 1.04 -16.10 10.19
N ILE A 100 0.81 -15.98 8.89
CA ILE A 100 0.27 -17.05 8.05
C ILE A 100 1.08 -17.10 6.75
N PRO A 101 2.08 -18.00 6.65
CA PRO A 101 2.80 -18.22 5.40
C PRO A 101 1.81 -18.58 4.30
N ALA A 102 1.58 -17.67 3.35
CA ALA A 102 0.60 -17.87 2.32
C ALA A 102 1.16 -18.73 1.19
N ALA A 103 0.45 -19.79 0.83
CA ALA A 103 0.64 -20.45 -0.45
C ALA A 103 -0.20 -19.71 -1.49
N VAL A 104 0.45 -18.93 -2.33
CA VAL A 104 -0.20 -18.28 -3.49
C VAL A 104 0.19 -19.07 -4.72
N LYS A 105 -0.77 -19.32 -5.61
CA LYS A 105 -0.47 -20.01 -6.88
C LYS A 105 0.57 -19.21 -7.66
N ARG A 106 1.69 -19.85 -8.03
CA ARG A 106 2.79 -19.21 -8.75
C ARG A 106 2.32 -18.48 -10.01
N SER A 107 1.33 -19.05 -10.72
CA SER A 107 0.75 -18.43 -11.93
C SER A 107 0.12 -17.05 -11.66
N GLN A 108 -0.48 -16.84 -10.51
CA GLN A 108 -1.12 -15.56 -10.14
C GLN A 108 -0.10 -14.53 -9.67
N TYR A 109 0.92 -14.97 -8.92
CA TYR A 109 1.89 -14.11 -8.27
C TYR A 109 3.05 -13.71 -9.19
N ALA A 110 3.55 -14.61 -10.04
CA ALA A 110 4.82 -14.43 -10.75
C ALA A 110 4.82 -13.22 -11.68
N VAL A 111 3.77 -13.08 -12.52
CA VAL A 111 3.70 -11.98 -13.48
C VAL A 111 3.67 -10.63 -12.77
N LYS A 112 2.79 -10.46 -11.77
CA LYS A 112 2.68 -9.20 -11.02
C LYS A 112 3.97 -8.84 -10.30
N SER A 113 4.63 -9.82 -9.71
CA SER A 113 5.89 -9.63 -8.98
C SER A 113 7.03 -9.24 -9.89
N LEU A 114 7.13 -9.88 -11.07
CA LEU A 114 8.13 -9.51 -12.08
C LEU A 114 7.87 -8.11 -12.63
N LEU A 115 6.61 -7.77 -12.90
CA LEU A 115 6.24 -6.43 -13.34
C LEU A 115 6.57 -5.39 -12.26
N LEU A 116 6.35 -5.70 -10.99
CA LEU A 116 6.68 -4.80 -9.88
C LEU A 116 8.19 -4.55 -9.76
N LEU A 117 9.01 -5.60 -9.91
CA LEU A 117 10.48 -5.44 -9.98
C LEU A 117 10.89 -4.60 -11.20
N LEU A 118 10.30 -4.87 -12.37
CA LEU A 118 10.59 -4.10 -13.59
C LEU A 118 10.21 -2.62 -13.40
N VAL A 119 9.04 -2.35 -12.83
CA VAL A 119 8.56 -1.00 -12.50
C VAL A 119 9.54 -0.28 -11.57
N SER A 120 10.01 -0.95 -10.52
CA SER A 120 10.95 -0.34 -9.55
C SER A 120 12.30 0.00 -10.17
N VAL A 121 12.80 -0.81 -11.10
CA VAL A 121 14.04 -0.55 -11.85
C VAL A 121 13.84 0.61 -12.84
N ILE A 122 12.73 0.64 -13.59
CA ILE A 122 12.40 1.75 -14.49
C ILE A 122 12.26 3.05 -13.71
N LEU A 123 11.60 3.00 -12.54
CA LEU A 123 11.51 4.14 -11.65
C LEU A 123 12.88 4.68 -11.29
N TYR A 124 13.80 3.81 -10.83
CA TYR A 124 15.14 4.23 -10.46
C TYR A 124 15.88 4.91 -11.62
N ILE A 125 15.88 4.27 -12.80
CA ILE A 125 16.54 4.81 -14.01
C ILE A 125 15.90 6.14 -14.41
N SER A 126 14.58 6.26 -14.35
CA SER A 126 13.85 7.48 -14.71
C SER A 126 14.08 8.64 -13.72
N SER A 127 14.52 8.32 -12.51
CA SER A 127 14.79 9.30 -11.44
C SER A 127 16.23 9.80 -11.45
N LEU A 128 17.13 9.25 -12.28
CA LEU A 128 18.54 9.65 -12.36
C LEU A 128 18.77 11.00 -13.09
N GLY A 129 17.75 11.50 -13.79
CA GLY A 129 17.81 12.76 -14.52
C GLY A 129 17.43 13.99 -13.68
N GLU A 130 17.50 15.17 -14.29
CA GLU A 130 17.08 16.44 -13.69
C GLU A 130 15.57 16.48 -13.40
N SER A 131 14.79 15.66 -14.09
CA SER A 131 13.36 15.47 -13.87
C SER A 131 12.95 14.02 -14.18
N PHE A 132 11.84 13.59 -13.60
CA PHE A 132 11.30 12.28 -13.87
C PHE A 132 10.97 12.11 -15.36
N SER A 133 11.59 11.14 -16.00
CA SER A 133 11.53 10.96 -17.45
C SER A 133 10.11 10.73 -17.96
N LEU A 134 9.69 11.49 -18.97
CA LEU A 134 8.39 11.28 -19.64
C LEU A 134 8.32 9.87 -20.26
N ILE A 135 9.42 9.39 -20.84
CA ILE A 135 9.52 8.04 -21.40
C ILE A 135 9.34 7.01 -20.28
N GLY A 136 9.97 7.23 -19.11
CA GLY A 136 9.78 6.40 -17.93
C GLY A 136 8.32 6.41 -17.46
N SER A 137 7.66 7.57 -17.39
CA SER A 137 6.25 7.68 -17.02
C SER A 137 5.34 6.88 -17.96
N ILE A 138 5.56 6.99 -19.28
CA ILE A 138 4.80 6.24 -20.28
C ILE A 138 5.05 4.73 -20.12
N ALA A 139 6.31 4.30 -19.93
CA ALA A 139 6.65 2.90 -19.73
C ALA A 139 5.96 2.32 -18.47
N LEU A 140 5.94 3.05 -17.37
CA LEU A 140 5.25 2.65 -16.14
C LEU A 140 3.75 2.48 -16.36
N LEU A 141 3.09 3.43 -17.04
CA LEU A 141 1.67 3.35 -17.37
C LEU A 141 1.35 2.14 -18.28
N ILE A 142 2.19 1.86 -19.27
CA ILE A 142 2.04 0.69 -20.15
C ILE A 142 2.12 -0.59 -19.32
N ILE A 143 3.09 -0.70 -18.42
CA ILE A 143 3.24 -1.87 -17.54
C ILE A 143 2.02 -2.03 -16.64
N PHE A 144 1.49 -0.94 -16.10
CA PHE A 144 0.27 -0.99 -15.29
C PHE A 144 -0.92 -1.50 -16.09
N VAL A 145 -1.17 -0.95 -17.29
CA VAL A 145 -2.26 -1.40 -18.18
C VAL A 145 -2.10 -2.88 -18.51
N PHE A 146 -0.87 -3.34 -18.81
CA PHE A 146 -0.60 -4.74 -19.03
C PHE A 146 -0.88 -5.59 -17.77
N SER A 147 -0.50 -5.13 -16.60
CA SER A 147 -0.78 -5.82 -15.32
C SER A 147 -2.29 -5.97 -15.06
N VAL A 148 -3.08 -4.94 -15.36
CA VAL A 148 -4.55 -4.99 -15.25
C VAL A 148 -5.12 -5.96 -16.27
N TYR A 149 -4.67 -5.90 -17.53
CA TYR A 149 -5.09 -6.83 -18.58
C TYR A 149 -4.81 -8.28 -18.21
N ASP A 150 -3.58 -8.58 -17.75
CA ASP A 150 -3.19 -9.91 -17.28
C ASP A 150 -4.08 -10.39 -16.12
N SER A 151 -4.40 -9.49 -15.19
CA SER A 151 -5.29 -9.79 -14.06
C SER A 151 -6.69 -10.16 -14.51
N ILE A 152 -7.27 -9.39 -15.42
CA ILE A 152 -8.61 -9.65 -15.97
C ILE A 152 -8.61 -10.97 -16.73
N LYS A 153 -7.63 -11.19 -17.60
CA LYS A 153 -7.52 -12.41 -18.40
C LYS A 153 -7.36 -13.65 -17.52
N SER A 154 -6.45 -13.62 -16.56
CA SER A 154 -6.24 -14.72 -15.62
C SER A 154 -7.46 -14.96 -14.75
N GLY A 155 -8.11 -13.89 -14.27
CA GLY A 155 -9.35 -13.98 -13.51
C GLY A 155 -10.49 -14.60 -14.29
N MET A 156 -10.67 -14.25 -15.57
CA MET A 156 -11.70 -14.83 -16.44
C MET A 156 -11.45 -16.31 -16.72
N GLN A 157 -10.19 -16.71 -16.95
CA GLN A 157 -9.83 -18.11 -17.19
C GLN A 157 -10.08 -18.99 -15.97
N GLU A 158 -9.72 -18.53 -14.76
CA GLU A 158 -9.99 -19.26 -13.53
C GLU A 158 -11.47 -19.25 -13.16
N SER A 159 -12.18 -18.15 -13.42
CA SER A 159 -13.64 -18.05 -13.19
C SER A 159 -14.42 -19.07 -14.01
N ALA A 160 -13.98 -19.41 -15.23
CA ALA A 160 -14.62 -20.42 -16.06
C ALA A 160 -14.49 -21.84 -15.48
N GLN A 161 -13.54 -22.08 -14.60
CA GLN A 161 -13.25 -23.39 -13.99
C GLN A 161 -13.71 -23.48 -12.53
N THR A 162 -14.20 -22.39 -11.95
CA THR A 162 -14.57 -22.31 -10.52
C THR A 162 -16.08 -22.30 -10.39
N GLU A 163 -16.62 -23.15 -9.50
CA GLU A 163 -18.03 -23.06 -9.12
C GLU A 163 -18.33 -21.71 -8.49
N LYS A 164 -19.26 -20.97 -9.08
CA LYS A 164 -19.72 -19.68 -8.58
C LYS A 164 -20.71 -19.90 -7.46
N ARG A 165 -20.54 -19.14 -6.40
CA ARG A 165 -21.56 -19.08 -5.34
C ARG A 165 -22.84 -18.49 -5.92
N GLY A 166 -23.97 -19.16 -5.73
CA GLY A 166 -25.29 -18.57 -5.99
C GLY A 166 -25.52 -17.37 -5.08
N PHE A 167 -26.19 -16.34 -5.60
CA PHE A 167 -26.53 -15.14 -4.84
C PHE A 167 -27.93 -14.66 -5.14
N THR A 168 -28.52 -13.92 -4.19
CA THR A 168 -29.79 -13.24 -4.36
C THR A 168 -29.58 -11.79 -4.80
N LYS A 169 -30.50 -11.26 -5.62
CA LYS A 169 -30.42 -9.84 -6.05
C LYS A 169 -30.33 -8.84 -4.88
N LYS A 170 -30.83 -9.23 -3.69
CA LYS A 170 -30.75 -8.41 -2.47
C LYS A 170 -29.34 -8.31 -1.87
N GLU A 171 -28.45 -9.29 -2.14
CA GLU A 171 -27.08 -9.26 -1.63
C GLU A 171 -26.22 -8.21 -2.34
N ILE A 172 -26.53 -7.86 -3.60
CA ILE A 172 -25.76 -6.89 -4.39
C ILE A 172 -25.67 -5.52 -3.67
N PRO A 173 -26.80 -4.81 -3.41
CA PRO A 173 -26.74 -3.50 -2.78
C PRO A 173 -26.13 -3.56 -1.37
N ILE A 174 -26.38 -4.63 -0.62
CA ILE A 174 -25.82 -4.81 0.72
C ILE A 174 -24.30 -4.86 0.67
N ASN A 175 -23.71 -5.64 -0.25
CA ASN A 175 -22.26 -5.78 -0.35
C ASN A 175 -21.61 -4.55 -0.99
N ILE A 176 -22.28 -3.84 -1.90
CA ILE A 176 -21.80 -2.54 -2.39
C ILE A 176 -21.73 -1.53 -1.22
N VAL A 177 -22.79 -1.44 -0.41
CA VAL A 177 -22.81 -0.55 0.76
C VAL A 177 -21.73 -0.94 1.76
N LYS A 178 -21.56 -2.25 2.07
CA LYS A 178 -20.48 -2.74 2.93
C LYS A 178 -19.10 -2.37 2.39
N PHE A 179 -18.87 -2.50 1.08
CA PHE A 179 -17.60 -2.15 0.44
C PHE A 179 -17.30 -0.66 0.60
N VAL A 180 -18.26 0.20 0.23
CA VAL A 180 -18.09 1.66 0.30
C VAL A 180 -17.94 2.15 1.75
N LEU A 181 -18.83 1.71 2.64
CA LEU A 181 -18.77 2.10 4.07
C LEU A 181 -17.54 1.50 4.75
N GLY A 182 -17.12 0.30 4.34
CA GLY A 182 -15.91 -0.33 4.83
C GLY A 182 -14.67 0.46 4.43
N ALA A 183 -14.53 0.82 3.15
CA ALA A 183 -13.43 1.65 2.66
C ALA A 183 -13.42 3.03 3.35
N ALA A 184 -14.56 3.71 3.41
CA ALA A 184 -14.69 5.00 4.10
C ALA A 184 -14.33 4.89 5.59
N GLY A 185 -14.79 3.84 6.27
CA GLY A 185 -14.49 3.58 7.68
C GLY A 185 -12.99 3.37 7.93
N ILE A 186 -12.31 2.64 7.04
CA ILE A 186 -10.85 2.44 7.13
C ILE A 186 -10.12 3.79 6.96
N VAL A 187 -10.44 4.55 5.91
CA VAL A 187 -9.75 5.82 5.60
C VAL A 187 -10.00 6.87 6.69
N ILE A 188 -11.26 7.07 7.10
CA ILE A 188 -11.60 8.03 8.17
C ILE A 188 -11.00 7.58 9.50
N GLY A 189 -11.07 6.30 9.81
CA GLY A 189 -10.51 5.75 11.04
C GLY A 189 -8.99 5.85 11.09
N ALA A 190 -8.30 5.68 9.95
CA ALA A 190 -6.86 5.91 9.84
C ALA A 190 -6.50 7.38 10.10
N ASP A 191 -7.25 8.34 9.52
CA ASP A 191 -7.07 9.77 9.76
C ASP A 191 -7.24 10.12 11.26
N PHE A 192 -8.26 9.57 11.91
CA PHE A 192 -8.51 9.76 13.34
C PHE A 192 -7.38 9.21 14.21
N LEU A 193 -6.90 7.99 13.90
CA LEU A 193 -5.79 7.36 14.61
C LEU A 193 -4.51 8.16 14.48
N VAL A 194 -4.13 8.51 13.25
CA VAL A 194 -2.88 9.25 12.99
C VAL A 194 -2.93 10.62 13.64
N SER A 195 -4.01 11.38 13.43
CA SER A 195 -4.14 12.73 13.97
C SER A 195 -4.12 12.75 15.51
N SER A 196 -4.83 11.83 16.14
CA SER A 196 -4.85 11.75 17.61
C SER A 196 -3.53 11.22 18.19
N ALA A 197 -2.94 10.18 17.61
CA ALA A 197 -1.67 9.62 18.05
C ALA A 197 -0.53 10.64 17.95
N THR A 198 -0.51 11.43 16.87
CA THR A 198 0.45 12.51 16.64
C THR A 198 0.40 13.56 17.76
N GLU A 199 -0.80 14.04 18.07
CA GLU A 199 -0.97 15.08 19.10
C GLU A 199 -0.70 14.52 20.50
N ILE A 200 -1.14 13.29 20.81
CA ILE A 200 -0.81 12.62 22.08
C ILE A 200 0.71 12.48 22.24
N ALA A 201 1.43 12.09 21.19
CA ALA A 201 2.88 11.97 21.20
C ALA A 201 3.55 13.32 21.44
N ALA A 202 3.10 14.38 20.75
CA ALA A 202 3.60 15.73 20.93
C ALA A 202 3.39 16.23 22.38
N LEU A 203 2.19 16.05 22.95
CA LEU A 203 1.88 16.40 24.34
C LEU A 203 2.67 15.56 25.35
N SER A 204 3.11 14.36 24.95
CA SER A 204 3.96 13.48 25.77
C SER A 204 5.47 13.78 25.66
N GLY A 205 5.85 14.82 24.90
CA GLY A 205 7.24 15.26 24.76
C GLY A 205 8.06 14.47 23.73
N VAL A 206 7.41 13.71 22.85
CA VAL A 206 8.09 13.04 21.72
C VAL A 206 8.53 14.11 20.72
N SER A 207 9.76 14.01 20.20
CA SER A 207 10.27 15.01 19.26
C SER A 207 9.50 15.02 17.93
N GLU A 208 9.35 16.20 17.35
CA GLU A 208 8.65 16.40 16.07
C GLU A 208 9.27 15.56 14.93
N ALA A 209 10.59 15.36 14.96
CA ALA A 209 11.29 14.53 13.98
C ALA A 209 10.83 13.06 14.03
N VAL A 210 10.68 12.49 15.23
CA VAL A 210 10.18 11.11 15.40
C VAL A 210 8.72 10.99 15.01
N ILE A 211 7.90 11.99 15.36
CA ILE A 211 6.48 12.04 14.98
C ILE A 211 6.34 12.09 13.46
N SER A 212 7.06 12.99 12.79
CA SER A 212 7.01 13.15 11.34
C SER A 212 7.46 11.88 10.60
N ALA A 213 8.57 11.29 11.04
CA ALA A 213 9.07 10.05 10.42
C ALA A 213 8.08 8.88 10.56
N THR A 214 7.38 8.80 11.69
CA THR A 214 6.40 7.74 11.95
C THR A 214 5.09 7.98 11.17
N ASN A 215 4.64 9.22 11.09
CA ASN A 215 3.40 9.59 10.39
C ASN A 215 3.48 9.33 8.89
N VAL A 216 4.57 9.68 8.25
CA VAL A 216 4.75 9.44 6.80
C VAL A 216 4.86 7.94 6.51
N ALA A 217 5.58 7.19 7.37
CA ALA A 217 5.82 5.76 7.16
C ALA A 217 4.58 4.88 7.41
N VAL A 218 3.71 5.27 8.36
CA VAL A 218 2.60 4.41 8.81
C VAL A 218 1.25 4.99 8.41
N GLY A 219 1.13 6.33 8.36
CA GLY A 219 -0.17 7.00 8.25
C GLY A 219 -0.95 6.68 6.99
N THR A 220 -0.31 6.77 5.83
CA THR A 220 -0.99 6.52 4.55
C THR A 220 -1.21 5.03 4.29
N SER A 221 -0.30 4.15 4.76
CA SER A 221 -0.42 2.69 4.56
C SER A 221 -1.26 1.96 5.62
N LEU A 222 -1.91 2.69 6.56
CA LEU A 222 -2.84 2.08 7.51
C LEU A 222 -4.02 1.37 6.85
N PRO A 223 -4.65 1.90 5.79
CA PRO A 223 -5.72 1.20 5.07
C PRO A 223 -5.26 -0.17 4.55
N GLU A 224 -4.08 -0.25 3.94
CA GLU A 224 -3.48 -1.48 3.45
C GLU A 224 -3.18 -2.45 4.60
N LEU A 225 -2.62 -1.95 5.70
CA LEU A 225 -2.33 -2.75 6.89
C LEU A 225 -3.60 -3.40 7.44
N VAL A 226 -4.64 -2.60 7.65
CA VAL A 226 -5.91 -3.07 8.22
C VAL A 226 -6.57 -4.09 7.30
N THR A 227 -6.66 -3.78 6.01
CA THR A 227 -7.24 -4.68 5.02
C THR A 227 -6.49 -6.00 4.95
N THR A 228 -5.16 -5.94 4.93
CA THR A 228 -4.28 -7.11 4.91
C THR A 228 -4.43 -7.96 6.17
N VAL A 229 -4.34 -7.36 7.35
CA VAL A 229 -4.48 -8.08 8.63
C VAL A 229 -5.87 -8.69 8.75
N THR A 230 -6.93 -7.97 8.42
CA THR A 230 -8.30 -8.48 8.43
C THR A 230 -8.48 -9.66 7.47
N ALA A 231 -7.93 -9.56 6.24
CA ALA A 231 -7.97 -10.66 5.27
C ALA A 231 -7.21 -11.91 5.79
N VAL A 232 -6.07 -11.72 6.46
CA VAL A 232 -5.30 -12.80 7.09
C VAL A 232 -6.10 -13.45 8.22
N ILE A 233 -6.69 -12.68 9.13
CA ILE A 233 -7.54 -13.17 10.23
C ILE A 233 -8.73 -13.97 9.68
N LYS A 234 -9.35 -13.50 8.60
CA LYS A 234 -10.46 -14.17 7.91
C LYS A 234 -10.02 -15.32 7.00
N LYS A 235 -8.75 -15.72 7.05
CA LYS A 235 -8.17 -16.81 6.22
C LYS A 235 -8.26 -16.57 4.72
N ARG A 236 -8.23 -15.31 4.30
CA ARG A 236 -8.24 -14.84 2.89
C ARG A 236 -6.84 -14.35 2.47
N SER A 237 -5.80 -15.10 2.81
CA SER A 237 -4.39 -14.70 2.58
C SER A 237 -4.07 -14.36 1.12
N SER A 238 -4.73 -14.99 0.14
CA SER A 238 -4.55 -14.64 -1.27
C SER A 238 -5.10 -13.24 -1.62
N LEU A 239 -6.20 -12.81 -0.97
CA LEU A 239 -6.72 -11.45 -1.08
C LEU A 239 -5.71 -10.44 -0.53
N SER A 240 -5.13 -10.73 0.65
CA SER A 240 -4.10 -9.93 1.31
C SER A 240 -2.87 -9.72 0.41
N VAL A 241 -2.29 -10.80 -0.11
CA VAL A 241 -1.11 -10.72 -1.00
C VAL A 241 -1.45 -9.99 -2.29
N GLY A 242 -2.63 -10.24 -2.86
CA GLY A 242 -3.12 -9.51 -4.02
C GLY A 242 -3.21 -8.02 -3.77
N ASN A 243 -3.80 -7.61 -2.64
CA ASN A 243 -3.91 -6.20 -2.25
C ASN A 243 -2.55 -5.52 -2.18
N ILE A 244 -1.57 -6.11 -1.49
CA ILE A 244 -0.23 -5.53 -1.35
C ILE A 244 0.46 -5.37 -2.72
N LEU A 245 0.44 -6.39 -3.58
CA LEU A 245 1.06 -6.31 -4.89
C LEU A 245 0.35 -5.31 -5.81
N GLY A 246 -0.97 -5.23 -5.72
CA GLY A 246 -1.77 -4.27 -6.48
C GLY A 246 -1.50 -2.84 -6.04
N ALA A 247 -1.50 -2.58 -4.73
CA ALA A 247 -1.18 -1.29 -4.14
C ALA A 247 0.22 -0.82 -4.56
N ASN A 248 1.23 -1.69 -4.41
CA ASN A 248 2.60 -1.37 -4.81
C ASN A 248 2.73 -1.04 -6.31
N LEU A 249 1.99 -1.72 -7.18
CA LEU A 249 1.96 -1.38 -8.61
C LEU A 249 1.27 -0.05 -8.88
N ILE A 250 0.19 0.27 -8.17
CA ILE A 250 -0.50 1.56 -8.26
C ILE A 250 0.43 2.68 -7.79
N ASP A 251 1.09 2.51 -6.64
CA ASP A 251 2.02 3.49 -6.07
C ASP A 251 3.12 3.88 -7.04
N LEU A 252 3.79 2.91 -7.66
CA LEU A 252 4.92 3.19 -8.55
C LEU A 252 4.51 3.47 -10.00
N ALA A 253 3.50 2.79 -10.52
CA ALA A 253 3.19 2.80 -11.94
C ALA A 253 1.99 3.68 -12.33
N ILE A 254 1.24 4.21 -11.35
CA ILE A 254 0.16 5.18 -11.56
C ILE A 254 0.43 6.49 -10.86
N ILE A 255 0.72 6.46 -9.55
CA ILE A 255 0.85 7.69 -8.74
C ILE A 255 1.99 8.54 -9.28
N LEU A 256 3.17 7.99 -9.49
CA LEU A 256 4.34 8.75 -9.93
C LEU A 256 4.18 9.36 -11.33
N PRO A 257 3.69 8.65 -12.36
CA PRO A 257 3.34 9.26 -13.65
C PRO A 257 2.31 10.39 -13.52
N ILE A 258 1.27 10.21 -12.71
CA ILE A 258 0.28 11.27 -12.48
C ILE A 258 0.93 12.47 -11.79
N CYS A 259 1.76 12.26 -10.77
CA CYS A 259 2.51 13.32 -10.11
C CYS A 259 3.44 14.07 -11.07
N SER A 260 4.07 13.35 -12.01
CA SER A 260 4.88 13.97 -13.06
C SER A 260 4.06 14.89 -13.97
N ILE A 261 2.86 14.48 -14.35
CA ILE A 261 1.94 15.32 -15.13
C ILE A 261 1.47 16.53 -14.31
N VAL A 262 1.05 16.31 -13.06
CA VAL A 262 0.54 17.36 -12.15
C VAL A 262 1.60 18.41 -11.84
N SER A 263 2.87 18.00 -11.70
CA SER A 263 4.01 18.92 -11.51
C SER A 263 4.44 19.66 -12.79
N GLY A 264 3.77 19.43 -13.92
CA GLY A 264 4.15 19.98 -15.23
C GLY A 264 5.47 19.42 -15.75
N GLY A 265 5.77 18.15 -15.49
CA GLY A 265 7.00 17.48 -15.89
C GLY A 265 8.23 17.84 -15.05
N ARG A 266 8.03 18.46 -13.88
CA ARG A 266 9.11 18.92 -12.98
C ARG A 266 9.28 18.03 -11.75
N LEU A 267 8.75 16.82 -11.77
CA LEU A 267 8.93 15.87 -10.68
C LEU A 267 10.41 15.45 -10.61
N THR A 268 11.10 15.78 -9.52
CA THR A 268 12.53 15.49 -9.30
C THR A 268 12.73 14.68 -8.06
N ALA A 269 13.59 13.66 -8.13
CA ALA A 269 13.97 12.89 -6.95
C ALA A 269 15.03 13.66 -6.15
N CYS A 270 14.81 13.82 -4.85
CA CYS A 270 15.83 14.37 -3.98
C CYS A 270 16.94 13.31 -3.71
N PRO A 271 18.14 13.73 -3.22
CA PRO A 271 19.24 12.79 -2.94
C PRO A 271 18.81 11.63 -2.02
N GLN A 272 17.98 11.88 -1.01
CA GLN A 272 17.44 10.83 -0.13
C GLN A 272 16.64 9.79 -0.93
N ASN A 273 15.69 10.25 -1.77
CA ASN A 273 14.90 9.32 -2.58
C ASN A 273 15.78 8.47 -3.49
N LEU A 274 16.80 9.11 -4.14
CA LEU A 274 17.63 8.46 -5.14
C LEU A 274 18.64 7.47 -4.54
N PHE A 275 19.32 7.86 -3.45
CA PHE A 275 20.42 7.07 -2.89
C PHE A 275 20.02 6.19 -1.71
N LEU A 276 18.83 6.36 -1.14
CA LEU A 276 18.38 5.59 0.01
C LEU A 276 17.01 4.95 -0.23
N ASP A 277 15.94 5.75 -0.45
CA ASP A 277 14.58 5.25 -0.40
C ASP A 277 14.28 4.25 -1.53
N ILE A 278 14.58 4.61 -2.78
CA ILE A 278 14.35 3.74 -3.95
C ILE A 278 15.24 2.48 -3.89
N PRO A 279 16.55 2.55 -3.61
CA PRO A 279 17.39 1.35 -3.43
C PRO A 279 16.88 0.41 -2.33
N VAL A 280 16.46 0.92 -1.17
CA VAL A 280 15.91 0.09 -0.10
C VAL A 280 14.57 -0.54 -0.52
N CYS A 281 13.71 0.22 -1.19
CA CYS A 281 12.47 -0.30 -1.76
C CYS A 281 12.74 -1.48 -2.71
N ILE A 282 13.69 -1.33 -3.65
CA ILE A 282 14.08 -2.39 -4.59
C ILE A 282 14.63 -3.60 -3.84
N LEU A 283 15.48 -3.39 -2.83
CA LEU A 283 16.05 -4.47 -2.01
C LEU A 283 14.93 -5.29 -1.32
N LEU A 284 13.97 -4.61 -0.68
CA LEU A 284 12.86 -5.28 -0.02
C LEU A 284 11.98 -6.03 -1.03
N LEU A 285 11.71 -5.44 -2.18
CA LEU A 285 10.98 -6.11 -3.27
C LEU A 285 11.74 -7.35 -3.77
N CYS A 286 13.05 -7.28 -3.96
CA CYS A 286 13.86 -8.44 -4.34
C CYS A 286 13.77 -9.56 -3.30
N ILE A 287 13.88 -9.24 -2.01
CA ILE A 287 13.77 -10.22 -0.92
C ILE A 287 12.37 -10.83 -0.86
N ALA A 288 11.33 -10.04 -1.10
CA ALA A 288 9.95 -10.54 -1.11
C ALA A 288 9.67 -11.43 -2.33
N VAL A 289 10.10 -11.02 -3.51
CA VAL A 289 9.70 -11.61 -4.79
C VAL A 289 10.57 -12.79 -5.19
N ILE A 290 11.90 -12.63 -5.17
CA ILE A 290 12.82 -13.61 -5.76
C ILE A 290 12.71 -14.99 -5.09
N PRO A 291 12.75 -15.14 -3.75
CA PRO A 291 12.61 -16.45 -3.13
C PRO A 291 11.26 -17.11 -3.40
N MET A 292 10.18 -16.32 -3.50
CA MET A 292 8.85 -16.82 -3.79
C MET A 292 8.76 -17.37 -5.22
N LEU A 293 9.39 -16.73 -6.20
CA LEU A 293 9.44 -17.21 -7.60
C LEU A 293 10.09 -18.58 -7.73
N PHE A 294 11.14 -18.87 -6.93
CA PHE A 294 11.83 -20.16 -6.95
C PHE A 294 11.13 -21.21 -6.09
N ARG A 295 10.65 -20.84 -4.90
CA ARG A 295 10.09 -21.79 -3.90
C ARG A 295 8.58 -21.99 -4.00
N GLY A 296 7.87 -21.10 -4.67
CA GLY A 296 6.40 -21.14 -4.80
C GLY A 296 5.64 -20.87 -3.48
N LYS A 297 6.33 -20.44 -2.43
CA LYS A 297 5.74 -20.17 -1.11
C LYS A 297 6.54 -19.12 -0.35
N PHE A 298 5.86 -18.34 0.47
CA PHE A 298 6.48 -17.46 1.45
C PHE A 298 6.93 -18.24 2.68
N THR A 299 8.01 -17.79 3.32
CA THR A 299 8.57 -18.42 4.51
C THR A 299 8.70 -17.42 5.65
N ARG A 300 8.50 -17.87 6.91
CA ARG A 300 8.65 -17.02 8.08
C ARG A 300 10.01 -16.31 8.19
N PRO A 301 11.15 -16.98 7.94
CA PRO A 301 12.45 -16.29 7.92
C PRO A 301 12.52 -15.14 6.93
N GLN A 302 11.88 -15.27 5.77
CA GLN A 302 11.77 -14.20 4.77
C GLN A 302 10.98 -13.00 5.32
N GLY A 303 9.83 -13.26 5.99
CA GLY A 303 9.06 -12.21 6.64
C GLY A 303 9.83 -11.51 7.77
N ILE A 304 10.57 -12.26 8.58
CA ILE A 304 11.41 -11.70 9.64
C ILE A 304 12.51 -10.80 9.05
N LEU A 305 13.18 -11.25 7.97
CA LEU A 305 14.22 -10.46 7.30
C LEU A 305 13.66 -9.15 6.74
N LEU A 306 12.50 -9.19 6.09
CA LEU A 306 11.81 -7.99 5.58
C LEU A 306 11.52 -7.00 6.71
N LEU A 307 10.96 -7.49 7.82
CA LEU A 307 10.62 -6.65 8.97
C LEU A 307 11.86 -6.02 9.61
N VAL A 308 12.93 -6.79 9.80
CA VAL A 308 14.18 -6.28 10.37
C VAL A 308 14.79 -5.19 9.49
N LEU A 309 14.82 -5.40 8.17
CA LEU A 309 15.35 -4.40 7.24
C LEU A 309 14.48 -3.14 7.19
N TYR A 310 13.16 -3.28 7.26
CA TYR A 310 12.26 -2.14 7.33
C TYR A 310 12.45 -1.32 8.61
N ILE A 311 12.55 -1.98 9.76
CA ILE A 311 12.83 -1.32 11.05
C ILE A 311 14.19 -0.62 10.99
N ALA A 312 15.24 -1.29 10.48
CA ALA A 312 16.56 -0.70 10.35
C ALA A 312 16.54 0.55 9.46
N TYR A 313 15.84 0.49 8.33
CA TYR A 313 15.65 1.64 7.43
C TYR A 313 14.91 2.79 8.12
N THR A 314 13.81 2.51 8.82
CA THR A 314 13.02 3.53 9.52
C THR A 314 13.83 4.19 10.64
N VAL A 315 14.58 3.41 11.42
CA VAL A 315 15.47 3.93 12.45
C VAL A 315 16.60 4.78 11.83
N PHE A 316 17.19 4.30 10.73
CA PHE A 316 18.25 5.04 10.05
C PHE A 316 17.77 6.41 9.54
N ILE A 317 16.61 6.48 8.88
CA ILE A 317 16.03 7.75 8.43
C ILE A 317 15.70 8.67 9.60
N SER A 318 15.14 8.12 10.68
CA SER A 318 14.67 8.94 11.81
C SER A 318 15.81 9.57 12.62
N PHE A 319 16.94 8.87 12.76
CA PHE A 319 18.01 9.27 13.68
C PHE A 319 19.35 9.59 13.02
N PHE A 320 19.61 9.08 11.82
CA PHE A 320 20.92 9.17 11.17
C PHE A 320 20.86 9.72 9.75
N ASN A 321 19.72 10.26 9.31
CA ASN A 321 19.52 10.69 7.94
C ASN A 321 20.56 11.73 7.48
N PRO A 322 21.55 11.33 6.63
CA PRO A 322 22.58 12.26 6.17
C PRO A 322 22.07 13.28 5.14
N PHE A 323 20.84 13.10 4.66
CA PHE A 323 20.18 13.94 3.66
C PHE A 323 19.17 14.91 4.28
N ALA A 324 18.93 14.83 5.61
CA ALA A 324 18.13 15.81 6.31
C ALA A 324 18.84 17.17 6.20
N VAL A 325 18.28 18.08 5.42
CA VAL A 325 18.72 19.47 5.40
C VAL A 325 18.38 20.05 6.76
N VAL A 326 19.41 20.48 7.50
CA VAL A 326 19.27 21.23 8.74
C VAL A 326 18.60 22.57 8.48
#